data_ccf8e7135f82a7ec8e0ed1b4e838435d
#
_entry.id   ccf8e7135f82a7ec8e0ed1b4e838435d
#
_cell.length_a   1.000
_cell.length_b   1.000
_cell.length_c   1.000
_cell.angle_alpha   90.00
_cell.angle_beta   90.00
_cell.angle_gamma   90.00
#
_symmetry.space_group_name_H-M   'P 1'
#
loop_
_entity.id
_entity.type
_entity.pdbx_description
1 polymer ?
#
loop_
_entity_poly.entity_id
_entity_poly.type
_entity_poly.pdbx_seq_one_letter_code
_entity_poly.pdbx_strand_id
1 'polypeptide(L)'
;MKKILSFILGSVVALTLSMSVANSAAKEVRVAFFLEWPTPNQEDKVKGIYEKALGVPVKWTNFSNGGAMTDAMLAGDIDISYSQGLVPFINAVKSKAPLKLVDIAMEYGMGGTTCVTSNASGITKANGSELEGKKVAVPLGTMAEYVFDESMKVIGADRSKMDVIQMDPEEGAAALVSGDVVMACLFGGNSIKAATAVGSRLLTVQEARDAGILGIDITSVTDKFMKENPGMLRTFIEVTHEANARYAAGKSDMNVIAKDAEMKLGDMKETIGGFKFLTPAETEKSMTSGNLAGFLKGMDTPNGAVDTSFLPL
;
A
#
# COMPACT_ATOMS: atom_id res chain seq x y z
N MET A 1 -88.77 22.27 -10.15
CA MET A 1 -87.94 21.12 -10.59
C MET A 1 -86.44 21.51 -10.44
N LYS A 2 -85.82 21.18 -9.33
CA LYS A 2 -84.41 21.52 -9.05
C LYS A 2 -83.62 20.24 -9.20
N LYS A 3 -82.64 20.20 -10.14
CA LYS A 3 -81.72 19.11 -10.34
C LYS A 3 -80.51 19.30 -9.36
N ILE A 4 -80.30 18.34 -8.46
CA ILE A 4 -79.16 18.28 -7.58
C ILE A 4 -78.04 17.53 -8.30
N LEU A 5 -76.89 18.19 -8.48
CA LEU A 5 -75.66 17.61 -9.08
C LEU A 5 -74.77 17.18 -7.97
N SER A 6 -74.62 15.87 -7.79
CA SER A 6 -73.68 15.31 -6.80
C SER A 6 -72.30 15.25 -7.41
N PHE A 7 -71.31 15.98 -6.81
CA PHE A 7 -69.87 15.85 -7.07
C PHE A 7 -69.30 14.70 -6.24
N ILE A 8 -68.84 13.65 -6.92
CA ILE A 8 -68.04 12.60 -6.30
C ILE A 8 -66.59 13.03 -6.38
N LEU A 9 -65.98 13.36 -5.19
CA LEU A 9 -64.59 13.69 -5.05
C LEU A 9 -63.81 12.37 -4.91
N GLY A 10 -63.21 11.91 -5.99
CA GLY A 10 -62.33 10.72 -5.96
C GLY A 10 -60.93 11.07 -5.39
N SER A 11 -60.66 10.65 -4.17
CA SER A 11 -59.31 10.73 -3.58
C SER A 11 -58.39 9.71 -4.22
N VAL A 12 -57.49 10.15 -5.07
CA VAL A 12 -56.37 9.32 -5.57
C VAL A 12 -55.28 9.27 -4.50
N VAL A 13 -55.21 8.17 -3.77
CA VAL A 13 -54.07 7.88 -2.86
C VAL A 13 -52.93 7.41 -3.75
N ALA A 14 -51.95 8.28 -4.01
CA ALA A 14 -50.72 7.92 -4.63
C ALA A 14 -49.86 7.13 -3.63
N LEU A 15 -49.86 5.78 -3.77
CA LEU A 15 -48.89 4.92 -3.07
C LEU A 15 -47.51 5.16 -3.69
N THR A 16 -46.67 5.97 -3.05
CA THR A 16 -45.24 6.04 -3.36
C THR A 16 -44.59 4.76 -2.84
N LEU A 17 -44.40 3.77 -3.72
CA LEU A 17 -43.45 2.66 -3.43
C LEU A 17 -42.07 3.24 -3.35
N SER A 18 -41.58 3.45 -2.13
CA SER A 18 -40.15 3.62 -1.85
C SER A 18 -39.47 2.28 -2.14
N MET A 19 -38.97 2.11 -3.35
CA MET A 19 -38.01 1.03 -3.62
C MET A 19 -36.78 1.32 -2.81
N SER A 20 -36.69 0.75 -1.60
CA SER A 20 -35.42 0.54 -0.91
C SER A 20 -34.59 -0.37 -1.82
N VAL A 21 -33.60 0.16 -2.49
CA VAL A 21 -32.57 -0.65 -3.10
C VAL A 21 -31.91 -1.36 -1.92
N ALA A 22 -32.32 -2.61 -1.68
CA ALA A 22 -31.61 -3.47 -0.74
C ALA A 22 -30.22 -3.66 -1.33
N ASN A 23 -29.25 -2.91 -0.81
CA ASN A 23 -27.85 -3.09 -1.13
C ASN A 23 -27.50 -4.49 -0.60
N SER A 24 -27.41 -5.48 -1.49
CA SER A 24 -27.05 -6.83 -1.05
C SER A 24 -25.57 -6.77 -0.64
N ALA A 25 -25.29 -7.10 0.62
CA ALA A 25 -23.93 -7.21 1.11
C ALA A 25 -23.06 -8.05 0.16
N ALA A 26 -21.80 -7.69 0.02
CA ALA A 26 -20.86 -8.42 -0.82
C ALA A 26 -20.84 -9.91 -0.44
N LYS A 27 -20.79 -10.78 -1.45
CA LYS A 27 -20.75 -12.23 -1.26
C LYS A 27 -19.33 -12.75 -1.06
N GLU A 28 -18.35 -11.95 -1.35
CA GLU A 28 -16.92 -12.15 -1.09
C GLU A 28 -16.23 -10.79 -0.95
N VAL A 29 -15.07 -10.74 -0.31
CA VAL A 29 -14.19 -9.56 -0.25
C VAL A 29 -12.91 -9.89 -1.00
N ARG A 30 -12.51 -9.03 -1.95
CA ARG A 30 -11.32 -9.24 -2.79
C ARG A 30 -10.22 -8.29 -2.34
N VAL A 31 -9.11 -8.85 -1.89
CA VAL A 31 -8.00 -8.11 -1.27
C VAL A 31 -6.72 -8.30 -2.06
N ALA A 32 -6.08 -7.18 -2.41
CA ALA A 32 -4.74 -7.19 -2.96
C ALA A 32 -3.69 -7.18 -1.83
N PHE A 33 -2.58 -7.89 -2.02
CA PHE A 33 -1.45 -7.93 -1.11
C PHE A 33 -0.14 -8.17 -1.86
N PHE A 34 1.01 -8.13 -1.16
CA PHE A 34 2.31 -8.47 -1.72
C PHE A 34 2.88 -9.76 -1.13
N LEU A 35 3.56 -10.55 -1.96
CA LEU A 35 4.55 -11.53 -1.52
C LEU A 35 5.86 -10.83 -1.13
N GLU A 36 6.74 -11.53 -0.42
CA GLU A 36 8.04 -11.02 0.07
C GLU A 36 7.96 -9.74 0.93
N TRP A 37 6.74 -9.43 1.38
CA TRP A 37 6.40 -8.26 2.19
C TRP A 37 5.63 -8.70 3.43
N PRO A 38 6.35 -9.18 4.47
CA PRO A 38 5.73 -9.86 5.60
C PRO A 38 4.97 -8.90 6.51
N THR A 39 3.73 -9.24 6.83
CA THR A 39 2.86 -8.46 7.69
C THR A 39 2.14 -9.36 8.70
N PRO A 40 1.80 -8.87 9.92
CA PRO A 40 1.19 -9.70 10.96
C PRO A 40 -0.13 -10.35 10.54
N ASN A 41 -0.93 -9.67 9.72
CA ASN A 41 -2.24 -10.13 9.28
C ASN A 41 -2.18 -11.30 8.28
N GLN A 42 -1.01 -11.63 7.73
CA GLN A 42 -0.83 -12.84 6.91
C GLN A 42 -1.10 -14.12 7.73
N GLU A 43 -0.86 -14.09 9.04
CA GLU A 43 -1.26 -15.17 9.92
C GLU A 43 -2.79 -15.37 9.91
N ASP A 44 -3.55 -14.26 9.98
CA ASP A 44 -5.01 -14.29 10.01
C ASP A 44 -5.60 -14.65 8.65
N LYS A 45 -4.95 -14.20 7.55
CA LYS A 45 -5.25 -14.65 6.19
C LYS A 45 -5.16 -16.17 6.08
N VAL A 46 -4.04 -16.77 6.52
CA VAL A 46 -3.83 -18.24 6.44
C VAL A 46 -4.79 -19.03 7.34
N LYS A 47 -5.12 -18.48 8.51
CA LYS A 47 -6.00 -19.13 9.50
C LYS A 47 -7.49 -18.90 9.25
N GLY A 48 -7.87 -18.18 8.18
CA GLY A 48 -9.27 -17.90 7.84
C GLY A 48 -9.98 -17.02 8.89
N ILE A 49 -9.24 -16.17 9.60
CA ILE A 49 -9.81 -15.28 10.63
C ILE A 49 -10.65 -14.18 9.98
N TYR A 50 -10.20 -13.65 8.84
CA TYR A 50 -10.96 -12.66 8.08
C TYR A 50 -12.29 -13.21 7.59
N GLU A 51 -12.31 -14.42 7.00
CA GLU A 51 -13.52 -15.06 6.52
C GLU A 51 -14.52 -15.32 7.67
N LYS A 52 -13.99 -15.75 8.82
CA LYS A 52 -14.82 -15.98 10.01
C LYS A 52 -15.43 -14.69 10.55
N ALA A 53 -14.66 -13.59 10.57
CA ALA A 53 -15.12 -12.30 11.08
C ALA A 53 -16.10 -11.62 10.13
N LEU A 54 -15.84 -11.71 8.82
CA LEU A 54 -16.65 -11.07 7.76
C LEU A 54 -17.90 -11.89 7.40
N GLY A 55 -17.91 -13.20 7.69
CA GLY A 55 -19.00 -14.10 7.33
C GLY A 55 -19.09 -14.43 5.83
N VAL A 56 -18.09 -14.07 5.05
CA VAL A 56 -17.99 -14.32 3.60
C VAL A 56 -16.56 -14.73 3.24
N PRO A 57 -16.34 -15.42 2.10
CA PRO A 57 -14.99 -15.70 1.59
C PRO A 57 -14.17 -14.43 1.38
N VAL A 58 -12.86 -14.52 1.61
CA VAL A 58 -11.90 -13.46 1.29
C VAL A 58 -10.92 -14.00 0.25
N LYS A 59 -10.93 -13.37 -0.93
CA LYS A 59 -10.03 -13.72 -2.02
C LYS A 59 -8.81 -12.81 -1.99
N TRP A 60 -7.67 -13.37 -1.67
CA TRP A 60 -6.39 -12.68 -1.68
C TRP A 60 -5.69 -12.84 -3.02
N THR A 61 -5.25 -11.73 -3.62
CA THR A 61 -4.53 -11.71 -4.90
C THR A 61 -3.21 -10.98 -4.72
N ASN A 62 -2.12 -11.66 -5.09
CA ASN A 62 -0.78 -11.08 -5.08
C ASN A 62 -0.55 -10.19 -6.31
N PHE A 63 0.19 -9.10 -6.12
CA PHE A 63 0.60 -8.17 -7.16
C PHE A 63 2.10 -7.88 -7.08
N SER A 64 2.72 -7.48 -8.20
CA SER A 64 4.14 -7.12 -8.27
C SER A 64 4.44 -5.72 -7.75
N ASN A 65 3.47 -4.79 -7.84
CA ASN A 65 3.62 -3.40 -7.41
C ASN A 65 2.27 -2.73 -7.11
N GLY A 66 2.31 -1.57 -6.47
CA GLY A 66 1.12 -0.83 -6.06
C GLY A 66 0.33 -0.20 -7.21
N GLY A 67 0.95 0.04 -8.37
CA GLY A 67 0.25 0.49 -9.58
C GLY A 67 -0.68 -0.59 -10.10
N ALA A 68 -0.18 -1.83 -10.22
CA ALA A 68 -1.00 -2.98 -10.62
C ALA A 68 -2.17 -3.25 -9.66
N MET A 69 -1.99 -3.03 -8.35
CA MET A 69 -3.11 -3.08 -7.39
C MET A 69 -4.17 -2.01 -7.72
N THR A 70 -3.73 -0.78 -7.99
CA THR A 70 -4.64 0.32 -8.37
C THR A 70 -5.43 -0.02 -9.63
N ASP A 71 -4.77 -0.53 -10.67
CA ASP A 71 -5.42 -0.90 -11.92
C ASP A 71 -6.49 -1.98 -11.71
N ALA A 72 -6.21 -2.99 -10.89
CA ALA A 72 -7.16 -4.03 -10.52
C ALA A 72 -8.35 -3.48 -9.70
N MET A 73 -8.12 -2.49 -8.82
CA MET A 73 -9.21 -1.80 -8.10
C MET A 73 -10.11 -1.02 -9.07
N LEU A 74 -9.52 -0.31 -10.03
CA LEU A 74 -10.27 0.46 -11.03
C LEU A 74 -11.01 -0.43 -12.02
N ALA A 75 -10.48 -1.61 -12.34
CA ALA A 75 -11.16 -2.63 -13.13
C ALA A 75 -12.33 -3.29 -12.38
N GLY A 76 -12.39 -3.14 -11.06
CA GLY A 76 -13.41 -3.75 -10.21
C GLY A 76 -13.09 -5.20 -9.81
N ASP A 77 -11.82 -5.64 -9.96
CA ASP A 77 -11.35 -6.97 -9.57
C ASP A 77 -10.94 -7.05 -8.11
N ILE A 78 -10.58 -5.92 -7.50
CA ILE A 78 -10.15 -5.77 -6.11
C ILE A 78 -11.02 -4.72 -5.40
N ASP A 79 -11.40 -5.00 -4.16
CA ASP A 79 -12.18 -4.12 -3.30
C ASP A 79 -11.29 -3.33 -2.34
N ILE A 80 -10.31 -4.01 -1.72
CA ILE A 80 -9.38 -3.48 -0.73
C ILE A 80 -7.95 -3.77 -1.18
N SER A 81 -7.09 -2.76 -1.20
CA SER A 81 -5.66 -2.93 -1.39
C SER A 81 -4.96 -2.78 -0.04
N TYR A 82 -4.38 -3.87 0.47
CA TYR A 82 -3.65 -3.89 1.73
C TYR A 82 -2.16 -3.76 1.48
N SER A 83 -1.52 -2.88 2.26
CA SER A 83 -0.08 -2.60 2.18
C SER A 83 0.38 -2.05 0.82
N GLN A 84 -0.52 -1.30 0.16
CA GLN A 84 -0.15 -0.54 -1.03
C GLN A 84 0.77 0.61 -0.62
N GLY A 85 1.85 0.82 -1.36
CA GLY A 85 2.69 2.01 -1.17
C GLY A 85 1.90 3.31 -1.37
N LEU A 86 2.19 4.33 -0.57
CA LEU A 86 1.44 5.59 -0.60
C LEU A 86 1.52 6.33 -1.94
N VAL A 87 2.65 6.27 -2.65
CA VAL A 87 2.84 6.98 -3.93
C VAL A 87 1.89 6.49 -5.03
N PRO A 88 1.73 5.18 -5.29
CA PRO A 88 0.73 4.69 -6.26
C PRO A 88 -0.69 5.18 -5.96
N PHE A 89 -1.09 5.17 -4.68
CA PHE A 89 -2.38 5.70 -4.26
C PHE A 89 -2.54 7.19 -4.57
N ILE A 90 -1.53 8.02 -4.22
CA ILE A 90 -1.56 9.46 -4.48
C ILE A 90 -1.69 9.73 -5.98
N ASN A 91 -0.94 9.04 -6.83
CA ASN A 91 -1.02 9.17 -8.28
C ASN A 91 -2.43 8.85 -8.80
N ALA A 92 -3.03 7.79 -8.26
CA ALA A 92 -4.40 7.40 -8.61
C ALA A 92 -5.43 8.48 -8.23
N VAL A 93 -5.43 8.97 -6.98
CA VAL A 93 -6.41 9.97 -6.54
C VAL A 93 -6.19 11.35 -7.18
N LYS A 94 -4.96 11.70 -7.53
CA LYS A 94 -4.68 12.87 -8.39
C LYS A 94 -5.31 12.74 -9.77
N SER A 95 -5.37 11.52 -10.28
CA SER A 95 -6.06 11.18 -11.54
C SER A 95 -7.56 10.97 -11.35
N LYS A 96 -8.11 11.34 -10.17
CA LYS A 96 -9.52 11.25 -9.80
C LYS A 96 -10.05 9.81 -9.68
N ALA A 97 -9.19 8.84 -9.39
CA ALA A 97 -9.61 7.49 -9.07
C ALA A 97 -10.57 7.48 -7.87
N PRO A 98 -11.68 6.72 -7.91
CA PRO A 98 -12.67 6.66 -6.82
C PRO A 98 -12.17 5.73 -5.70
N LEU A 99 -11.09 6.12 -5.05
CA LEU A 99 -10.41 5.40 -3.98
C LEU A 99 -10.30 6.25 -2.71
N LYS A 100 -10.26 5.58 -1.56
CA LYS A 100 -10.01 6.18 -0.25
C LYS A 100 -8.89 5.46 0.48
N LEU A 101 -8.05 6.21 1.16
CA LEU A 101 -7.13 5.74 2.16
C LEU A 101 -7.89 5.68 3.49
N VAL A 102 -7.92 4.50 4.11
CA VAL A 102 -8.72 4.24 5.32
C VAL A 102 -7.89 3.78 6.52
N ASP A 103 -6.64 3.35 6.28
CA ASP A 103 -5.74 2.88 7.35
C ASP A 103 -4.27 2.94 6.89
N ILE A 104 -3.35 2.91 7.85
CA ILE A 104 -1.91 2.72 7.61
C ILE A 104 -1.56 1.27 7.89
N ALA A 105 -1.12 0.55 6.85
CA ALA A 105 -0.66 -0.82 7.01
C ALA A 105 0.64 -0.87 7.83
N MET A 106 1.60 0.02 7.51
CA MET A 106 2.84 0.19 8.25
C MET A 106 3.60 1.45 7.86
N GLU A 107 4.49 1.90 8.76
CA GLU A 107 5.59 2.82 8.45
C GLU A 107 6.90 2.06 8.45
N TYR A 108 7.83 2.39 7.55
CA TYR A 108 9.13 1.72 7.46
C TYR A 108 10.24 2.66 7.00
N GLY A 109 11.47 2.35 7.40
CA GLY A 109 12.66 3.00 6.88
C GLY A 109 13.18 2.29 5.62
N MET A 110 14.38 2.68 5.17
CA MET A 110 15.05 2.13 3.98
C MET A 110 15.45 0.64 4.09
N GLY A 111 15.02 -0.06 5.13
CA GLY A 111 15.21 -1.51 5.24
C GLY A 111 14.40 -2.29 4.21
N GLY A 112 13.14 -1.89 4.01
CA GLY A 112 12.20 -2.55 3.10
C GLY A 112 12.20 -2.01 1.66
N THR A 113 12.69 -0.78 1.45
CA THR A 113 12.83 -0.15 0.13
C THR A 113 14.17 0.58 0.07
N THR A 114 14.97 0.36 -0.98
CA THR A 114 16.32 0.92 -1.05
C THR A 114 16.84 0.97 -2.49
N CYS A 115 17.83 1.82 -2.74
CA CYS A 115 18.63 1.78 -3.97
C CYS A 115 19.98 1.11 -3.68
N VAL A 116 20.38 0.20 -4.55
CA VAL A 116 21.63 -0.57 -4.46
C VAL A 116 22.48 -0.28 -5.68
N THR A 117 23.71 0.16 -5.51
CA THR A 117 24.71 0.31 -6.58
C THR A 117 25.57 -0.94 -6.69
N SER A 118 25.86 -1.36 -7.92
CA SER A 118 26.76 -2.49 -8.18
C SER A 118 28.17 -2.20 -7.64
N ASN A 119 28.78 -3.16 -6.92
CA ASN A 119 30.18 -3.05 -6.47
C ASN A 119 31.14 -2.88 -7.67
N ALA A 120 30.83 -3.48 -8.80
CA ALA A 120 31.63 -3.36 -10.04
C ALA A 120 31.64 -1.94 -10.62
N SER A 121 30.61 -1.12 -10.34
CA SER A 121 30.56 0.27 -10.80
C SER A 121 31.50 1.21 -10.02
N GLY A 122 31.85 0.83 -8.80
CA GLY A 122 32.60 1.70 -7.88
C GLY A 122 31.81 2.91 -7.38
N ILE A 123 30.54 3.02 -7.73
CA ILE A 123 29.68 4.17 -7.38
C ILE A 123 29.18 4.00 -5.94
N THR A 124 29.36 5.04 -5.16
CA THR A 124 28.95 5.14 -3.75
C THR A 124 28.29 6.50 -3.51
N LYS A 125 27.79 6.73 -2.31
CA LYS A 125 27.29 8.06 -1.92
C LYS A 125 28.31 9.19 -2.16
N ALA A 126 29.62 8.92 -1.99
CA ALA A 126 30.66 9.96 -2.09
C ALA A 126 30.90 10.45 -3.51
N ASN A 127 30.63 9.61 -4.52
CA ASN A 127 30.78 9.91 -5.94
C ASN A 127 29.47 9.71 -6.72
N GLY A 128 28.34 9.95 -6.08
CA GLY A 128 26.99 9.70 -6.63
C GLY A 128 26.69 10.40 -7.94
N SER A 129 27.34 11.52 -8.25
CA SER A 129 27.24 12.20 -9.56
C SER A 129 27.72 11.33 -10.74
N GLU A 130 28.51 10.29 -10.50
CA GLU A 130 28.90 9.33 -11.54
C GLU A 130 27.74 8.44 -12.04
N LEU A 131 26.58 8.49 -11.37
CA LEU A 131 25.33 7.90 -11.87
C LEU A 131 24.79 8.63 -13.11
N GLU A 132 25.18 9.90 -13.33
CA GLU A 132 24.78 10.66 -14.52
C GLU A 132 25.29 9.95 -15.79
N GLY A 133 24.41 9.78 -16.78
CA GLY A 133 24.68 9.03 -18.00
C GLY A 133 24.65 7.50 -17.86
N LYS A 134 24.34 6.95 -16.69
CA LYS A 134 24.27 5.52 -16.45
C LYS A 134 22.83 5.02 -16.51
N LYS A 135 22.69 3.71 -16.80
CA LYS A 135 21.42 2.98 -16.71
C LYS A 135 21.12 2.63 -15.27
N VAL A 136 19.92 2.99 -14.80
CA VAL A 136 19.43 2.70 -13.46
C VAL A 136 18.02 2.11 -13.54
N ALA A 137 17.77 1.01 -12.83
CA ALA A 137 16.46 0.37 -12.78
C ALA A 137 15.64 0.96 -11.62
N VAL A 138 14.43 1.42 -11.93
CA VAL A 138 13.51 2.02 -10.94
C VAL A 138 12.09 1.58 -11.24
N PRO A 139 11.34 1.01 -10.27
CA PRO A 139 9.91 0.75 -10.44
C PRO A 139 9.14 2.07 -10.32
N LEU A 140 8.90 2.70 -11.48
CA LEU A 140 8.30 4.04 -11.58
C LEU A 140 6.87 4.07 -11.01
N GLY A 141 6.47 5.20 -10.45
CA GLY A 141 5.16 5.39 -9.83
C GLY A 141 5.00 4.70 -8.47
N THR A 142 6.10 4.18 -7.88
CA THR A 142 6.08 3.46 -6.59
C THR A 142 6.82 4.21 -5.48
N MET A 143 6.78 3.66 -4.26
CA MET A 143 7.62 4.16 -3.15
C MET A 143 9.12 4.06 -3.45
N ALA A 144 9.56 3.09 -4.27
CA ALA A 144 10.97 2.98 -4.63
C ALA A 144 11.41 4.12 -5.56
N GLU A 145 10.53 4.66 -6.41
CA GLU A 145 10.84 5.88 -7.15
C GLU A 145 10.97 7.09 -6.21
N TYR A 146 10.07 7.23 -5.24
CA TYR A 146 10.21 8.30 -4.23
C TYR A 146 11.54 8.19 -3.49
N VAL A 147 11.91 6.99 -3.05
CA VAL A 147 13.19 6.73 -2.39
C VAL A 147 14.37 7.06 -3.31
N PHE A 148 14.27 6.72 -4.60
CA PHE A 148 15.27 7.10 -5.59
C PHE A 148 15.42 8.61 -5.68
N ASP A 149 14.32 9.35 -5.86
CA ASP A 149 14.34 10.81 -5.99
C ASP A 149 14.92 11.50 -4.77
N GLU A 150 14.51 11.08 -3.58
CA GLU A 150 15.06 11.63 -2.33
C GLU A 150 16.54 11.26 -2.15
N SER A 151 16.94 10.04 -2.53
CA SER A 151 18.34 9.64 -2.50
C SER A 151 19.20 10.49 -3.44
N MET A 152 18.72 10.80 -4.64
CA MET A 152 19.43 11.68 -5.59
C MET A 152 19.63 13.08 -5.02
N LYS A 153 18.63 13.63 -4.32
CA LYS A 153 18.79 14.92 -3.61
C LYS A 153 19.87 14.85 -2.53
N VAL A 154 19.90 13.77 -1.74
CA VAL A 154 20.90 13.59 -0.67
C VAL A 154 22.32 13.52 -1.21
N ILE A 155 22.54 12.83 -2.34
CA ILE A 155 23.86 12.66 -2.93
C ILE A 155 24.24 13.76 -3.93
N GLY A 156 23.32 14.70 -4.22
CA GLY A 156 23.55 15.80 -5.15
C GLY A 156 23.66 15.40 -6.63
N ALA A 157 23.02 14.28 -7.01
CA ALA A 157 23.01 13.77 -8.39
C ALA A 157 21.74 14.21 -9.13
N ASP A 158 21.86 14.49 -10.41
CA ASP A 158 20.77 14.94 -11.27
C ASP A 158 20.09 13.75 -11.97
N ARG A 159 18.91 13.35 -11.46
CA ARG A 159 18.08 12.29 -12.05
C ARG A 159 17.85 12.47 -13.55
N SER A 160 17.67 13.72 -14.02
CA SER A 160 17.33 13.99 -15.41
C SER A 160 18.45 13.65 -16.41
N LYS A 161 19.66 13.44 -15.91
CA LYS A 161 20.83 13.02 -16.69
C LYS A 161 21.07 11.50 -16.65
N MET A 162 20.23 10.72 -15.98
CA MET A 162 20.34 9.26 -15.90
C MET A 162 19.43 8.59 -16.93
N ASP A 163 19.82 7.41 -17.39
CA ASP A 163 18.95 6.53 -18.19
C ASP A 163 18.10 5.67 -17.22
N VAL A 164 16.95 6.24 -16.80
CA VAL A 164 16.07 5.59 -15.84
C VAL A 164 15.14 4.61 -16.57
N ILE A 165 15.29 3.33 -16.27
CA ILE A 165 14.56 2.23 -16.92
C ILE A 165 13.51 1.71 -15.95
N GLN A 166 12.23 1.66 -16.42
CA GLN A 166 11.16 1.01 -15.69
C GLN A 166 11.45 -0.48 -15.59
N MET A 167 11.59 -0.97 -14.34
CA MET A 167 11.69 -2.40 -14.03
C MET A 167 11.04 -2.67 -12.69
N ASP A 168 10.30 -3.77 -12.60
CA ASP A 168 9.82 -4.26 -11.30
C ASP A 168 10.99 -4.75 -10.44
N PRO A 169 10.85 -4.86 -9.11
CA PRO A 169 11.99 -5.13 -8.21
C PRO A 169 12.78 -6.38 -8.55
N GLU A 170 12.13 -7.47 -8.93
CA GLU A 170 12.79 -8.71 -9.32
C GLU A 170 13.61 -8.54 -10.60
N GLU A 171 13.04 -7.88 -11.62
CA GLU A 171 13.72 -7.56 -12.88
C GLU A 171 14.91 -6.62 -12.64
N GLY A 172 14.74 -5.58 -11.84
CA GLY A 172 15.79 -4.64 -11.46
C GLY A 172 16.94 -5.31 -10.71
N ALA A 173 16.63 -6.23 -9.79
CA ALA A 173 17.64 -7.03 -9.11
C ALA A 173 18.42 -7.93 -10.08
N ALA A 174 17.72 -8.61 -11.01
CA ALA A 174 18.35 -9.44 -12.02
C ALA A 174 19.25 -8.61 -12.97
N ALA A 175 18.78 -7.43 -13.41
CA ALA A 175 19.55 -6.52 -14.24
C ALA A 175 20.81 -5.97 -13.52
N LEU A 176 20.75 -5.75 -12.21
CA LEU A 176 21.92 -5.37 -11.41
C LEU A 176 22.93 -6.53 -11.30
N VAL A 177 22.44 -7.75 -11.09
CA VAL A 177 23.27 -8.96 -11.01
C VAL A 177 23.96 -9.26 -12.35
N SER A 178 23.27 -9.09 -13.49
CA SER A 178 23.85 -9.27 -14.84
C SER A 178 24.80 -8.14 -15.25
N GLY A 179 24.71 -6.97 -14.61
CA GLY A 179 25.49 -5.77 -14.96
C GLY A 179 24.86 -4.93 -16.08
N ASP A 180 23.59 -5.16 -16.41
CA ASP A 180 22.85 -4.37 -17.41
C ASP A 180 22.52 -2.96 -16.90
N VAL A 181 22.44 -2.80 -15.56
CA VAL A 181 22.31 -1.53 -14.86
C VAL A 181 23.36 -1.38 -13.77
N VAL A 182 23.76 -0.16 -13.45
CA VAL A 182 24.73 0.12 -12.38
C VAL A 182 24.08 0.32 -11.02
N MET A 183 22.78 0.61 -11.01
CA MET A 183 21.99 0.76 -9.80
C MET A 183 20.58 0.22 -10.03
N ALA A 184 19.99 -0.36 -8.98
CA ALA A 184 18.58 -0.71 -8.95
C ALA A 184 17.95 -0.21 -7.64
N CYS A 185 16.79 0.45 -7.74
CA CYS A 185 15.95 0.78 -6.59
C CYS A 185 14.88 -0.30 -6.46
N LEU A 186 14.69 -0.82 -5.26
CA LEU A 186 14.02 -2.11 -5.03
C LEU A 186 13.20 -2.06 -3.75
N PHE A 187 12.19 -2.92 -3.71
CA PHE A 187 11.51 -3.36 -2.48
C PHE A 187 11.36 -4.90 -2.52
N GLY A 188 10.96 -5.49 -1.39
CA GLY A 188 10.88 -6.95 -1.27
C GLY A 188 12.19 -7.58 -0.81
N GLY A 189 12.06 -8.52 0.16
CA GLY A 189 13.23 -9.09 0.84
C GLY A 189 14.18 -9.84 -0.07
N ASN A 190 13.68 -10.67 -0.99
CA ASN A 190 14.50 -11.47 -1.89
C ASN A 190 15.21 -10.61 -2.95
N SER A 191 14.49 -9.62 -3.52
CA SER A 191 15.05 -8.69 -4.51
C SER A 191 16.18 -7.85 -3.91
N ILE A 192 15.99 -7.30 -2.71
CA ILE A 192 17.03 -6.54 -1.99
C ILE A 192 18.22 -7.44 -1.65
N LYS A 193 17.97 -8.67 -1.22
CA LYS A 193 19.02 -9.64 -0.90
C LYS A 193 19.86 -10.01 -2.13
N ALA A 194 19.19 -10.26 -3.27
CA ALA A 194 19.87 -10.55 -4.53
C ALA A 194 20.77 -9.38 -4.97
N ALA A 195 20.26 -8.16 -4.93
CA ALA A 195 21.00 -6.95 -5.27
C ALA A 195 22.18 -6.69 -4.33
N THR A 196 21.99 -6.85 -3.01
CA THR A 196 23.06 -6.62 -2.02
C THR A 196 24.13 -7.71 -2.02
N ALA A 197 23.89 -8.86 -2.63
CA ALA A 197 24.93 -9.87 -2.86
C ALA A 197 26.01 -9.40 -3.87
N VAL A 198 25.68 -8.49 -4.79
CA VAL A 198 26.58 -7.95 -5.82
C VAL A 198 26.84 -6.45 -5.71
N GLY A 199 26.17 -5.79 -4.76
CA GLY A 199 26.18 -4.35 -4.61
C GLY A 199 26.10 -3.89 -3.15
N SER A 200 26.06 -2.57 -2.99
CA SER A 200 25.94 -1.92 -1.69
C SER A 200 24.79 -0.92 -1.71
N ARG A 201 24.09 -0.76 -0.59
CA ARG A 201 23.06 0.28 -0.46
C ARG A 201 23.70 1.66 -0.71
N LEU A 202 23.09 2.46 -1.53
CA LEU A 202 23.57 3.82 -1.84
C LEU A 202 23.56 4.72 -0.58
N LEU A 203 22.49 4.61 0.21
CA LEU A 203 22.37 5.18 1.55
C LEU A 203 22.17 4.04 2.56
N THR A 204 22.81 4.16 3.70
CA THR A 204 22.48 3.30 4.85
C THR A 204 21.07 3.61 5.37
N VAL A 205 20.50 2.67 6.12
CA VAL A 205 19.20 2.87 6.78
C VAL A 205 19.21 4.11 7.68
N GLN A 206 20.31 4.37 8.36
CA GLN A 206 20.46 5.52 9.25
C GLN A 206 20.54 6.84 8.45
N GLU A 207 21.35 6.89 7.40
CA GLU A 207 21.48 8.08 6.55
C GLU A 207 20.14 8.47 5.88
N ALA A 208 19.39 7.49 5.42
CA ALA A 208 18.06 7.74 4.87
C ALA A 208 17.07 8.26 5.92
N ARG A 209 17.12 7.70 7.14
CA ARG A 209 16.34 8.18 8.29
C ARG A 209 16.68 9.63 8.63
N ASP A 210 17.97 9.95 8.71
CA ASP A 210 18.45 11.29 9.03
C ASP A 210 18.07 12.31 7.94
N ALA A 211 17.93 11.84 6.70
CA ALA A 211 17.40 12.63 5.57
C ALA A 211 15.87 12.72 5.54
N GLY A 212 15.16 12.10 6.48
CA GLY A 212 13.69 12.09 6.53
C GLY A 212 13.02 11.21 5.49
N ILE A 213 13.76 10.27 4.88
CA ILE A 213 13.21 9.33 3.89
C ILE A 213 12.46 8.23 4.65
N LEU A 214 11.14 8.24 4.52
CA LEU A 214 10.22 7.32 5.19
C LEU A 214 9.30 6.65 4.16
N GLY A 215 9.15 5.34 4.27
CA GLY A 215 8.13 4.60 3.54
C GLY A 215 6.84 4.50 4.35
N ILE A 216 5.72 4.64 3.67
CA ILE A 216 4.39 4.43 4.26
C ILE A 216 3.59 3.56 3.30
N ASP A 217 3.14 2.43 3.81
CA ASP A 217 2.16 1.60 3.13
C ASP A 217 0.81 1.73 3.81
N ILE A 218 -0.23 1.71 3.01
CA ILE A 218 -1.58 2.03 3.42
C ILE A 218 -2.56 0.92 3.08
N THR A 219 -3.72 0.96 3.71
CA THR A 219 -4.93 0.27 3.24
C THR A 219 -5.78 1.25 2.47
N SER A 220 -6.04 0.96 1.20
CA SER A 220 -6.96 1.72 0.38
C SER A 220 -8.16 0.86 -0.04
N VAL A 221 -9.29 1.51 -0.33
CA VAL A 221 -10.56 0.86 -0.65
C VAL A 221 -11.24 1.59 -1.81
N THR A 222 -12.01 0.85 -2.62
CA THR A 222 -12.85 1.49 -3.63
C THR A 222 -14.02 2.22 -2.96
N ASP A 223 -14.37 3.41 -3.48
CA ASP A 223 -15.54 4.18 -3.03
C ASP A 223 -16.82 3.33 -3.04
N LYS A 224 -16.95 2.44 -4.04
CA LYS A 224 -18.08 1.52 -4.16
C LYS A 224 -18.16 0.58 -2.97
N PHE A 225 -17.07 -0.18 -2.70
CA PHE A 225 -17.07 -1.16 -1.61
C PHE A 225 -17.29 -0.47 -0.25
N MET A 226 -16.60 0.65 -0.02
CA MET A 226 -16.75 1.44 1.20
C MET A 226 -18.19 1.88 1.47
N LYS A 227 -18.91 2.34 0.43
CA LYS A 227 -20.31 2.79 0.54
C LYS A 227 -21.30 1.64 0.68
N GLU A 228 -21.07 0.54 -0.04
CA GLU A 228 -21.98 -0.61 -0.06
C GLU A 228 -21.75 -1.55 1.14
N ASN A 229 -20.55 -1.62 1.68
CA ASN A 229 -20.13 -2.59 2.70
C ASN A 229 -19.33 -1.96 3.86
N PRO A 230 -19.78 -0.82 4.47
CA PRO A 230 -18.99 -0.12 5.49
C PRO A 230 -18.72 -0.98 6.75
N GLY A 231 -19.64 -1.88 7.10
CA GLY A 231 -19.45 -2.82 8.21
C GLY A 231 -18.33 -3.83 7.94
N MET A 232 -18.28 -4.39 6.73
CA MET A 232 -17.21 -5.33 6.35
C MET A 232 -15.84 -4.63 6.32
N LEU A 233 -15.77 -3.40 5.82
CA LEU A 233 -14.53 -2.62 5.83
C LEU A 233 -14.04 -2.37 7.26
N ARG A 234 -14.93 -1.98 8.17
CA ARG A 234 -14.58 -1.80 9.59
C ARG A 234 -14.05 -3.08 10.21
N THR A 235 -14.75 -4.19 10.01
CA THR A 235 -14.31 -5.51 10.51
C THR A 235 -12.96 -5.94 9.92
N PHE A 236 -12.70 -5.66 8.63
CA PHE A 236 -11.40 -5.93 8.02
C PHE A 236 -10.26 -5.17 8.71
N ILE A 237 -10.47 -3.88 8.99
CA ILE A 237 -9.48 -3.02 9.68
C ILE A 237 -9.31 -3.48 11.14
N GLU A 238 -10.39 -3.81 11.86
CA GLU A 238 -10.34 -4.33 13.23
C GLU A 238 -9.48 -5.60 13.31
N VAL A 239 -9.72 -6.61 12.47
CA VAL A 239 -8.93 -7.85 12.42
C VAL A 239 -7.45 -7.54 12.12
N THR A 240 -7.18 -6.60 11.22
CA THR A 240 -5.80 -6.18 10.89
C THR A 240 -5.10 -5.58 12.11
N HIS A 241 -5.75 -4.68 12.85
CA HIS A 241 -5.17 -4.09 14.07
C HIS A 241 -5.01 -5.11 15.20
N GLU A 242 -5.90 -6.09 15.33
CA GLU A 242 -5.73 -7.22 16.26
C GLU A 242 -4.50 -8.06 15.92
N ALA A 243 -4.24 -8.30 14.63
CA ALA A 243 -3.01 -8.97 14.19
C ALA A 243 -1.76 -8.15 14.55
N ASN A 244 -1.77 -6.84 14.33
CA ASN A 244 -0.68 -5.94 14.69
C ASN A 244 -0.43 -5.95 16.21
N ALA A 245 -1.47 -5.89 17.03
CA ALA A 245 -1.38 -5.97 18.49
C ALA A 245 -0.81 -7.32 18.95
N ARG A 246 -1.21 -8.42 18.32
CA ARG A 246 -0.69 -9.77 18.59
C ARG A 246 0.80 -9.87 18.26
N TYR A 247 1.23 -9.29 17.14
CA TYR A 247 2.64 -9.20 16.75
C TYR A 247 3.44 -8.38 17.77
N ALA A 248 2.98 -7.20 18.13
CA ALA A 248 3.63 -6.34 19.13
C ALA A 248 3.78 -7.03 20.48
N ALA A 249 2.86 -7.90 20.85
CA ALA A 249 2.92 -8.74 22.06
C ALA A 249 3.83 -9.99 21.92
N GLY A 250 4.48 -10.19 20.77
CA GLY A 250 5.33 -11.36 20.49
C GLY A 250 4.57 -12.69 20.39
N LYS A 251 3.27 -12.65 20.08
CA LYS A 251 2.38 -13.82 20.06
C LYS A 251 2.04 -14.31 18.64
N SER A 252 2.53 -13.66 17.59
CA SER A 252 2.32 -14.10 16.21
C SER A 252 3.13 -15.34 15.85
N ASP A 253 2.54 -16.20 15.02
CA ASP A 253 3.24 -17.35 14.45
C ASP A 253 4.11 -16.94 13.27
N MET A 254 5.37 -16.65 13.56
CA MET A 254 6.35 -16.17 12.56
C MET A 254 6.61 -17.21 11.45
N ASN A 255 6.40 -18.52 11.69
CA ASN A 255 6.55 -19.52 10.64
C ASN A 255 5.40 -19.46 9.62
N VAL A 256 4.19 -19.21 10.10
CA VAL A 256 3.03 -19.02 9.22
C VAL A 256 3.22 -17.79 8.34
N ILE A 257 3.63 -16.66 8.93
CA ILE A 257 3.91 -15.42 8.20
C ILE A 257 5.02 -15.64 7.16
N ALA A 258 6.14 -16.28 7.55
CA ALA A 258 7.25 -16.53 6.64
C ALA A 258 6.85 -17.38 5.43
N LYS A 259 6.06 -18.42 5.69
CA LYS A 259 5.55 -19.31 4.64
C LYS A 259 4.62 -18.59 3.68
N ASP A 260 3.69 -17.79 4.19
CA ASP A 260 2.72 -17.04 3.37
C ASP A 260 3.39 -15.90 2.57
N ALA A 261 4.42 -15.27 3.14
CA ALA A 261 5.23 -14.27 2.45
C ALA A 261 6.25 -14.88 1.47
N GLU A 262 6.33 -16.22 1.35
CA GLU A 262 7.31 -16.95 0.53
C GLU A 262 8.78 -16.60 0.87
N MET A 263 9.06 -16.36 2.16
CA MET A 263 10.37 -15.99 2.67
C MET A 263 10.96 -17.04 3.60
N LYS A 264 12.30 -17.10 3.67
CA LYS A 264 12.97 -17.84 4.75
C LYS A 264 12.71 -17.14 6.08
N LEU A 265 12.50 -17.90 7.14
CA LEU A 265 12.15 -17.36 8.46
C LEU A 265 13.14 -16.28 8.97
N GLY A 266 14.43 -16.45 8.74
CA GLY A 266 15.46 -15.47 9.14
C GLY A 266 15.31 -14.16 8.39
N ASP A 267 15.23 -14.23 7.05
CA ASP A 267 15.09 -13.07 6.17
C ASP A 267 13.75 -12.33 6.45
N MET A 268 12.68 -13.09 6.67
CA MET A 268 11.37 -12.53 7.03
C MET A 268 11.43 -11.78 8.37
N LYS A 269 12.07 -12.34 9.41
CA LYS A 269 12.21 -11.69 10.72
C LYS A 269 13.01 -10.39 10.63
N GLU A 270 14.07 -10.36 9.81
CA GLU A 270 14.84 -9.15 9.56
C GLU A 270 13.97 -8.08 8.87
N THR A 271 13.23 -8.45 7.83
CA THR A 271 12.38 -7.54 7.07
C THR A 271 11.26 -6.96 7.94
N ILE A 272 10.45 -7.83 8.58
CA ILE A 272 9.31 -7.37 9.41
C ILE A 272 9.76 -6.57 10.64
N GLY A 273 10.95 -6.84 11.16
CA GLY A 273 11.56 -6.09 12.27
C GLY A 273 11.90 -4.64 11.90
N GLY A 274 12.01 -4.33 10.62
CA GLY A 274 12.21 -2.97 10.10
C GLY A 274 10.90 -2.19 9.92
N PHE A 275 9.74 -2.83 10.13
CA PHE A 275 8.43 -2.23 9.97
C PHE A 275 7.83 -1.81 11.30
N LYS A 276 7.15 -0.67 11.30
CA LYS A 276 6.37 -0.19 12.44
C LYS A 276 4.89 -0.31 12.13
N PHE A 277 4.23 -1.21 12.82
CA PHE A 277 2.77 -1.39 12.79
C PHE A 277 2.16 -0.49 13.87
N LEU A 278 1.37 0.49 13.44
CA LEU A 278 0.81 1.50 14.33
C LEU A 278 -0.40 0.96 15.09
N THR A 279 -0.57 1.44 16.32
CA THR A 279 -1.85 1.29 17.03
C THR A 279 -2.92 2.17 16.38
N PRO A 280 -4.23 1.92 16.59
CA PRO A 280 -5.29 2.79 16.04
C PRO A 280 -5.09 4.27 16.34
N ALA A 281 -4.73 4.63 17.57
CA ALA A 281 -4.48 6.02 17.98
C ALA A 281 -3.24 6.63 17.31
N GLU A 282 -2.16 5.85 17.13
CA GLU A 282 -0.98 6.31 16.37
C GLU A 282 -1.32 6.48 14.88
N THR A 283 -2.14 5.59 14.32
CA THR A 283 -2.63 5.67 12.94
C THR A 283 -3.44 6.93 12.74
N GLU A 284 -4.44 7.21 13.58
CA GLU A 284 -5.23 8.43 13.51
C GLU A 284 -4.35 9.67 13.58
N LYS A 285 -3.40 9.71 14.53
CA LYS A 285 -2.46 10.82 14.66
C LYS A 285 -1.60 10.99 13.40
N SER A 286 -1.08 9.91 12.82
CA SER A 286 -0.27 9.96 11.60
C SER A 286 -1.09 10.48 10.42
N MET A 287 -2.35 10.02 10.28
CA MET A 287 -3.27 10.42 9.20
C MET A 287 -3.74 11.87 9.30
N THR A 288 -3.84 12.44 10.50
CA THR A 288 -4.42 13.78 10.72
C THR A 288 -3.40 14.89 10.92
N SER A 289 -2.27 14.61 11.55
CA SER A 289 -1.27 15.63 11.94
C SER A 289 0.18 15.14 11.97
N GLY A 290 0.41 13.85 11.69
CA GLY A 290 1.73 13.23 11.76
C GLY A 290 2.38 12.99 10.39
N ASN A 291 3.13 11.89 10.29
CA ASN A 291 3.95 11.56 9.13
C ASN A 291 3.13 11.47 7.83
N LEU A 292 2.01 10.73 7.84
CA LEU A 292 1.18 10.58 6.66
C LEU A 292 0.57 11.92 6.23
N ALA A 293 0.03 12.71 7.16
CA ALA A 293 -0.53 14.03 6.84
C ALA A 293 0.52 14.96 6.22
N GLY A 294 1.74 14.94 6.75
CA GLY A 294 2.87 15.68 6.19
C GLY A 294 3.24 15.25 4.77
N PHE A 295 3.31 13.94 4.54
CA PHE A 295 3.60 13.36 3.22
C PHE A 295 2.53 13.73 2.19
N LEU A 296 1.25 13.54 2.54
CA LEU A 296 0.11 13.87 1.67
C LEU A 296 0.11 15.34 1.28
N LYS A 297 0.41 16.24 2.22
CA LYS A 297 0.54 17.68 1.97
C LYS A 297 1.72 17.98 1.04
N GLY A 298 2.88 17.37 1.27
CA GLY A 298 4.09 17.54 0.44
C GLY A 298 3.90 17.05 -0.99
N MET A 299 3.00 16.09 -1.18
CA MET A 299 2.66 15.54 -2.49
C MET A 299 1.41 16.16 -3.14
N ASP A 300 0.88 17.27 -2.64
CA ASP A 300 -0.35 17.94 -3.14
C ASP A 300 -1.51 16.97 -3.36
N THR A 301 -1.75 16.09 -2.39
CA THR A 301 -2.82 15.10 -2.45
C THR A 301 -4.20 15.77 -2.35
N PRO A 302 -5.17 15.38 -3.19
CA PRO A 302 -6.51 15.98 -3.16
C PRO A 302 -7.19 15.86 -1.79
N ASN A 303 -7.87 16.93 -1.37
CA ASN A 303 -8.67 16.91 -0.15
C ASN A 303 -9.73 15.80 -0.20
N GLY A 304 -9.96 15.14 0.93
CA GLY A 304 -10.94 14.07 1.06
C GLY A 304 -10.48 12.72 0.50
N ALA A 305 -9.19 12.55 0.16
CA ALA A 305 -8.62 11.25 -0.20
C ALA A 305 -8.51 10.30 1.01
N VAL A 306 -8.58 10.82 2.23
CA VAL A 306 -8.43 10.09 3.50
C VAL A 306 -9.74 10.05 4.25
N ASP A 307 -10.05 8.90 4.86
CA ASP A 307 -11.21 8.70 5.74
C ASP A 307 -10.79 7.89 6.98
N THR A 308 -10.74 8.55 8.14
CA THR A 308 -10.34 7.94 9.43
C THR A 308 -11.50 7.28 10.18
N SER A 309 -12.73 7.38 9.69
CA SER A 309 -13.93 6.91 10.40
C SER A 309 -14.05 5.40 10.56
N PHE A 310 -13.15 4.66 9.91
CA PHE A 310 -13.11 3.20 9.95
C PHE A 310 -12.11 2.65 10.99
N LEU A 311 -11.27 3.50 11.57
CA LEU A 311 -10.30 3.07 12.59
C LEU A 311 -11.00 2.59 13.86
N PRO A 312 -10.52 1.53 14.52
CA PRO A 312 -11.08 1.00 15.76
C PRO A 312 -10.59 1.81 16.98
N LEU A 313 -11.13 3.02 17.15
CA LEU A 313 -10.80 3.97 18.23
C LEU A 313 -11.70 3.79 19.42
#